data_396f48aca2a99aaa1a6840db5074be6d
#
_entry.id   396f48aca2a99aaa1a6840db5074be6d
#
_cell.length_a   1.000
_cell.length_b   1.000
_cell.length_c   1.000
_cell.angle_alpha   90.00
_cell.angle_beta   90.00
_cell.angle_gamma   90.00
#
_symmetry.space_group_name_H-M   'P 1'
#
loop_
_entity.id
_entity.type
_entity.pdbx_description
1 polymer ?
#
loop_
_entity_poly.entity_id
_entity_poly.type
_entity_poly.pdbx_seq_one_letter_code
_entity_poly.pdbx_strand_id
1 'polypeptide(L)'
;MDISGSTRRLASKILRVGPIPRHVAFIMDGNRRWADAHGYDRHTGHSVGYEKMKQVLQWCMDIGCKVCTVFAFSIENFHRSPHEVSARNVAAPPRCDALAQVKFLMDLAVQKFNDLISDNEIVMQLNVKVNVLGDLSLLRDDVRASALKAMDVTRHNSACTLNICFSYTSSWEVGRALHVIDAAVEGGKLRAADISADLFSECLQTSRAPPVYLLIRSSGEQRLSDFLLWQADTAMLCFVPVMWPDFSLFRMLGCILRYQANVLTGRVRPRPHSDFQLSSASKRAKAFVRSLHDA
;
A
#
# COMPACT_ATOMS: atom_id res chain seq x y z
N MET A 1 5.97 -24.16 -6.95
CA MET A 1 7.34 -24.31 -7.46
C MET A 1 8.06 -23.01 -7.18
N ASP A 2 8.99 -23.02 -6.24
CA ASP A 2 9.90 -21.90 -6.03
C ASP A 2 10.91 -21.89 -7.19
N ILE A 3 10.87 -20.81 -7.96
CA ILE A 3 11.82 -20.60 -9.04
C ILE A 3 13.19 -20.35 -8.41
N SER A 4 14.22 -21.05 -8.87
CA SER A 4 15.58 -20.83 -8.36
C SER A 4 15.94 -19.35 -8.40
N GLY A 5 16.71 -18.86 -7.42
CA GLY A 5 17.11 -17.45 -7.35
C GLY A 5 17.81 -16.95 -8.63
N SER A 6 18.44 -17.84 -9.37
CA SER A 6 19.09 -17.54 -10.66
C SER A 6 18.09 -17.24 -11.77
N THR A 7 17.03 -18.05 -11.91
CA THR A 7 15.96 -17.84 -12.91
C THR A 7 15.18 -16.56 -12.62
N ARG A 8 14.91 -16.27 -11.33
CA ARG A 8 14.26 -15.03 -10.91
C ARG A 8 15.10 -13.80 -11.30
N ARG A 9 16.41 -13.82 -11.04
CA ARG A 9 17.32 -12.73 -11.41
C ARG A 9 17.42 -12.54 -12.93
N LEU A 10 17.42 -13.62 -13.70
CA LEU A 10 17.44 -13.54 -15.16
C LEU A 10 16.15 -12.91 -15.70
N ALA A 11 14.99 -13.38 -15.25
CA ALA A 11 13.70 -12.80 -15.64
C ALA A 11 13.61 -11.31 -15.29
N SER A 12 14.07 -10.91 -14.10
CA SER A 12 14.12 -9.51 -13.69
C SER A 12 15.05 -8.66 -14.56
N LYS A 13 16.20 -9.19 -14.97
CA LYS A 13 17.13 -8.49 -15.90
C LYS A 13 16.48 -8.25 -17.26
N ILE A 14 15.78 -9.25 -17.81
CA ILE A 14 15.06 -9.12 -19.09
C ILE A 14 13.99 -8.02 -18.99
N LEU A 15 13.18 -8.03 -17.93
CA LEU A 15 12.13 -7.01 -17.75
C LEU A 15 12.68 -5.60 -17.62
N ARG A 16 13.87 -5.43 -17.03
CA ARG A 16 14.50 -4.11 -16.87
C ARG A 16 14.90 -3.42 -18.19
N VAL A 17 14.82 -4.13 -19.31
CA VAL A 17 15.04 -3.53 -20.65
C VAL A 17 13.87 -2.61 -21.04
N GLY A 18 12.66 -2.92 -20.57
CA GLY A 18 11.47 -2.10 -20.79
C GLY A 18 11.19 -1.09 -19.66
N PRO A 19 10.15 -0.26 -19.80
CA PRO A 19 9.73 0.68 -18.76
C PRO A 19 9.28 -0.06 -17.50
N ILE A 20 9.89 0.28 -16.35
CA ILE A 20 9.58 -0.35 -15.05
C ILE A 20 8.69 0.59 -14.23
N PRO A 21 7.58 0.08 -13.63
CA PRO A 21 6.79 0.86 -12.69
C PRO A 21 7.61 1.13 -11.42
N ARG A 22 7.91 2.42 -11.15
CA ARG A 22 8.69 2.79 -9.96
C ARG A 22 7.91 2.58 -8.67
N HIS A 23 6.58 2.66 -8.71
CA HIS A 23 5.68 2.45 -7.58
C HIS A 23 4.60 1.45 -7.98
N VAL A 24 4.54 0.34 -7.26
CA VAL A 24 3.52 -0.70 -7.43
C VAL A 24 2.70 -0.79 -6.15
N ALA A 25 1.37 -0.78 -6.30
CA ALA A 25 0.44 -0.92 -5.19
C ALA A 25 -0.30 -2.26 -5.25
N PHE A 26 -0.60 -2.86 -4.09
CA PHE A 26 -1.26 -4.15 -3.98
C PHE A 26 -2.45 -4.12 -3.04
N ILE A 27 -3.60 -4.61 -3.52
CA ILE A 27 -4.72 -5.01 -2.67
C ILE A 27 -4.62 -6.53 -2.49
N MET A 28 -4.17 -6.93 -1.30
CA MET A 28 -3.84 -8.31 -0.93
C MET A 28 -5.10 -9.08 -0.49
N ASP A 29 -6.00 -9.32 -1.45
CA ASP A 29 -7.31 -9.91 -1.18
C ASP A 29 -7.32 -11.44 -1.36
N GLY A 30 -8.17 -12.12 -0.57
CA GLY A 30 -8.43 -13.56 -0.68
C GLY A 30 -7.84 -14.44 0.42
N ASN A 31 -7.12 -13.88 1.41
CA ASN A 31 -6.46 -14.67 2.47
C ASN A 31 -7.43 -15.62 3.21
N ARG A 32 -8.62 -15.15 3.60
CA ARG A 32 -9.63 -15.96 4.29
C ARG A 32 -10.22 -17.03 3.39
N ARG A 33 -10.62 -16.66 2.16
CA ARG A 33 -11.17 -17.60 1.18
C ARG A 33 -10.16 -18.68 0.82
N TRP A 34 -8.88 -18.32 0.78
CA TRP A 34 -7.80 -19.28 0.56
C TRP A 34 -7.70 -20.27 1.71
N ALA A 35 -7.73 -19.81 2.97
CA ALA A 35 -7.69 -20.67 4.14
C ALA A 35 -8.90 -21.62 4.18
N ASP A 36 -10.12 -21.09 3.99
CA ASP A 36 -11.35 -21.88 3.94
C ASP A 36 -11.29 -22.96 2.85
N ALA A 37 -10.74 -22.64 1.65
CA ALA A 37 -10.62 -23.59 0.54
C ALA A 37 -9.58 -24.70 0.78
N HIS A 38 -8.59 -24.47 1.67
CA HIS A 38 -7.55 -25.45 2.01
C HIS A 38 -7.78 -26.15 3.35
N GLY A 39 -8.90 -25.88 4.02
CA GLY A 39 -9.20 -26.47 5.33
C GLY A 39 -8.32 -25.93 6.47
N TYR A 40 -7.73 -24.75 6.29
CA TYR A 40 -6.96 -24.06 7.32
C TYR A 40 -7.82 -23.06 8.08
N ASP A 41 -7.41 -22.73 9.30
CA ASP A 41 -7.99 -21.61 10.01
C ASP A 41 -7.67 -20.28 9.30
N ARG A 42 -8.48 -19.25 9.55
CA ARG A 42 -8.33 -17.94 8.92
C ARG A 42 -7.04 -17.22 9.33
N HIS A 43 -6.49 -17.58 10.50
CA HIS A 43 -5.23 -17.05 11.01
C HIS A 43 -4.05 -17.50 10.14
N THR A 44 -4.05 -18.78 9.77
CA THR A 44 -3.07 -19.35 8.83
C THR A 44 -3.09 -18.60 7.49
N GLY A 45 -4.29 -18.31 6.94
CA GLY A 45 -4.41 -17.56 5.71
C GLY A 45 -3.75 -16.17 5.75
N HIS A 46 -3.89 -15.43 6.85
CA HIS A 46 -3.25 -14.13 7.02
C HIS A 46 -1.72 -14.25 7.20
N SER A 47 -1.25 -15.27 7.94
CA SER A 47 0.18 -15.52 8.12
C SER A 47 0.86 -15.90 6.81
N VAL A 48 0.25 -16.78 6.00
CA VAL A 48 0.75 -17.13 4.66
C VAL A 48 0.73 -15.91 3.73
N GLY A 49 -0.32 -15.08 3.84
CA GLY A 49 -0.41 -13.83 3.08
C GLY A 49 0.68 -12.82 3.43
N TYR A 50 1.11 -12.76 4.69
CA TYR A 50 2.25 -11.95 5.10
C TYR A 50 3.58 -12.45 4.50
N GLU A 51 3.83 -13.76 4.54
CA GLU A 51 5.01 -14.35 3.89
C GLU A 51 5.01 -14.09 2.37
N LYS A 52 3.82 -14.12 1.75
CA LYS A 52 3.66 -13.76 0.34
C LYS A 52 4.01 -12.28 0.10
N MET A 53 3.63 -11.39 0.98
CA MET A 53 3.98 -9.96 0.88
C MET A 53 5.50 -9.76 0.87
N LYS A 54 6.24 -10.45 1.74
CA LYS A 54 7.71 -10.41 1.76
C LYS A 54 8.31 -10.89 0.44
N GLN A 55 7.80 -11.99 -0.12
CA GLN A 55 8.23 -12.49 -1.44
C GLN A 55 7.97 -11.47 -2.54
N VAL A 56 6.78 -10.87 -2.56
CA VAL A 56 6.40 -9.86 -3.56
C VAL A 56 7.27 -8.60 -3.45
N LEU A 57 7.57 -8.15 -2.22
CA LEU A 57 8.50 -7.05 -1.99
C LEU A 57 9.88 -7.34 -2.61
N GLN A 58 10.42 -8.54 -2.39
CA GLN A 58 11.67 -8.96 -3.02
C GLN A 58 11.58 -8.93 -4.56
N TRP A 59 10.46 -9.42 -5.14
CA TRP A 59 10.27 -9.40 -6.60
C TRP A 59 10.20 -7.95 -7.13
N CYS A 60 9.50 -7.06 -6.42
CA CYS A 60 9.47 -5.64 -6.78
C CYS A 60 10.89 -5.04 -6.83
N MET A 61 11.71 -5.33 -5.82
CA MET A 61 13.10 -4.84 -5.77
C MET A 61 13.96 -5.46 -6.87
N ASP A 62 13.84 -6.76 -7.12
CA ASP A 62 14.55 -7.45 -8.20
C ASP A 62 14.21 -6.87 -9.58
N ILE A 63 12.99 -6.41 -9.79
CA ILE A 63 12.54 -5.75 -11.02
C ILE A 63 13.02 -4.29 -11.09
N GLY A 64 13.31 -3.67 -9.95
CA GLY A 64 13.79 -2.28 -9.87
C GLY A 64 12.73 -1.26 -9.44
N CYS A 65 11.60 -1.72 -8.88
CA CYS A 65 10.64 -0.85 -8.23
C CYS A 65 11.29 -0.12 -7.05
N LYS A 66 10.87 1.12 -6.80
CA LYS A 66 11.38 1.96 -5.71
C LYS A 66 10.42 2.07 -4.54
N VAL A 67 9.13 1.90 -4.80
CA VAL A 67 8.08 1.95 -3.80
C VAL A 67 7.11 0.79 -4.01
N CYS A 68 6.79 0.10 -2.92
CA CYS A 68 5.74 -0.90 -2.84
C CYS A 68 4.73 -0.45 -1.79
N THR A 69 3.45 -0.29 -2.17
CA THR A 69 2.38 0.06 -1.24
C THR A 69 1.41 -1.11 -1.12
N VAL A 70 1.12 -1.54 0.10
CA VAL A 70 0.23 -2.68 0.36
C VAL A 70 -0.97 -2.27 1.20
N PHE A 71 -2.17 -2.76 0.85
CA PHE A 71 -3.38 -2.57 1.63
C PHE A 71 -3.52 -3.70 2.65
N ALA A 72 -3.15 -3.43 3.89
CA ALA A 72 -3.14 -4.43 4.95
C ALA A 72 -4.41 -4.44 5.79
N PHE A 73 -4.96 -3.25 6.14
CA PHE A 73 -6.14 -3.14 6.98
C PHE A 73 -6.92 -1.85 6.70
N SER A 74 -8.23 -1.98 6.39
CA SER A 74 -9.13 -0.85 6.14
C SER A 74 -9.77 -0.33 7.44
N ILE A 75 -10.03 0.98 7.52
CA ILE A 75 -10.86 1.59 8.57
C ILE A 75 -12.25 0.92 8.61
N GLU A 76 -12.81 0.58 7.46
CA GLU A 76 -14.11 -0.11 7.39
C GLU A 76 -14.13 -1.48 8.07
N ASN A 77 -12.96 -2.08 8.29
CA ASN A 77 -12.88 -3.35 9.00
C ASN A 77 -13.24 -3.23 10.49
N PHE A 78 -13.12 -2.02 11.08
CA PHE A 78 -13.61 -1.72 12.44
C PHE A 78 -15.14 -1.63 12.50
N HIS A 79 -15.79 -1.24 11.40
CA HIS A 79 -17.22 -0.95 11.32
C HIS A 79 -18.06 -2.08 10.70
N ARG A 80 -17.48 -3.23 10.40
CA ARG A 80 -18.24 -4.37 9.83
C ARG A 80 -19.41 -4.74 10.73
N SER A 81 -20.60 -4.27 10.35
CA SER A 81 -21.84 -4.61 11.04
C SER A 81 -22.33 -6.02 10.64
N PRO A 82 -23.12 -6.69 11.51
CA PRO A 82 -23.73 -7.99 11.19
C PRO A 82 -24.63 -7.96 9.95
N HIS A 83 -25.13 -6.78 9.53
CA HIS A 83 -26.04 -6.63 8.40
C HIS A 83 -25.40 -6.82 7.02
N GLU A 84 -24.14 -6.48 6.83
CA GLU A 84 -23.47 -6.65 5.53
C GLU A 84 -23.12 -8.11 5.20
N VAL A 85 -23.07 -8.96 6.21
CA VAL A 85 -22.82 -10.41 6.06
C VAL A 85 -24.07 -11.14 5.58
N SER A 86 -25.28 -10.59 5.85
CA SER A 86 -26.56 -11.21 5.54
C SER A 86 -26.96 -11.14 4.06
N ALA A 87 -26.38 -10.19 3.29
CA ALA A 87 -26.74 -10.00 1.86
C ALA A 87 -26.12 -11.05 0.91
N ARG A 88 -25.27 -11.96 1.41
CA ARG A 88 -24.57 -12.98 0.61
C ARG A 88 -24.89 -14.42 1.01
N ASN A 89 -26.12 -14.75 1.37
CA ASN A 89 -26.62 -16.12 1.55
C ASN A 89 -25.68 -17.13 2.26
N VAL A 90 -24.83 -16.68 3.18
CA VAL A 90 -24.04 -17.53 4.05
C VAL A 90 -24.42 -17.17 5.48
N ALA A 91 -24.77 -18.16 6.29
CA ALA A 91 -25.12 -17.99 7.71
C ALA A 91 -24.09 -17.06 8.39
N ALA A 92 -24.55 -15.87 8.82
CA ALA A 92 -23.68 -14.87 9.41
C ALA A 92 -23.14 -15.37 10.75
N PRO A 93 -21.82 -15.31 11.00
CA PRO A 93 -21.29 -15.56 12.33
C PRO A 93 -21.78 -14.49 13.31
N PRO A 94 -21.98 -14.84 14.59
CA PRO A 94 -22.48 -13.92 15.61
C PRO A 94 -21.50 -12.73 15.85
N ARG A 95 -22.01 -11.64 16.45
CA ARG A 95 -21.23 -10.40 16.75
C ARG A 95 -19.87 -10.66 17.43
N CYS A 96 -19.73 -11.74 18.17
CA CYS A 96 -18.46 -12.16 18.79
C CYS A 96 -17.34 -12.39 17.79
N ASP A 97 -17.62 -12.85 16.57
CA ASP A 97 -16.60 -13.20 15.59
C ASP A 97 -15.93 -11.96 14.95
N ALA A 98 -16.67 -10.86 14.77
CA ALA A 98 -16.11 -9.64 14.17
C ALA A 98 -15.10 -8.95 15.12
N LEU A 99 -15.46 -8.83 16.41
CA LEU A 99 -14.56 -8.26 17.42
C LEU A 99 -13.34 -9.16 17.67
N ALA A 100 -13.55 -10.47 17.74
CA ALA A 100 -12.46 -11.44 17.88
C ALA A 100 -11.52 -11.39 16.68
N GLN A 101 -12.06 -11.21 15.46
CA GLN A 101 -11.26 -11.07 14.25
C GLN A 101 -10.42 -9.77 14.24
N VAL A 102 -11.01 -8.63 14.63
CA VAL A 102 -10.27 -7.36 14.74
C VAL A 102 -9.17 -7.50 15.79
N LYS A 103 -9.48 -8.04 16.98
CA LYS A 103 -8.48 -8.29 18.03
C LYS A 103 -7.32 -9.14 17.50
N PHE A 104 -7.64 -10.25 16.84
CA PHE A 104 -6.62 -11.12 16.25
C PHE A 104 -5.74 -10.37 15.24
N LEU A 105 -6.34 -9.58 14.32
CA LEU A 105 -5.57 -8.82 13.33
C LEU A 105 -4.68 -7.77 13.98
N MET A 106 -5.10 -7.19 15.11
CA MET A 106 -4.26 -6.28 15.91
C MET A 106 -3.10 -7.04 16.56
N ASP A 107 -3.34 -8.20 17.17
CA ASP A 107 -2.29 -9.05 17.77
C ASP A 107 -1.28 -9.51 16.69
N LEU A 108 -1.78 -9.93 15.54
CA LEU A 108 -0.95 -10.28 14.39
C LEU A 108 -0.13 -9.08 13.90
N ALA A 109 -0.72 -7.88 13.87
CA ALA A 109 -0.02 -6.67 13.44
C ALA A 109 1.15 -6.33 14.36
N VAL A 110 0.98 -6.40 15.70
CA VAL A 110 2.07 -6.22 16.66
C VAL A 110 3.22 -7.19 16.37
N GLN A 111 2.90 -8.47 16.22
CA GLN A 111 3.89 -9.48 15.90
C GLN A 111 4.61 -9.15 14.59
N LYS A 112 3.85 -8.86 13.52
CA LYS A 112 4.42 -8.66 12.18
C LYS A 112 5.21 -7.35 12.05
N PHE A 113 4.83 -6.27 12.73
CA PHE A 113 5.66 -5.05 12.79
C PHE A 113 6.98 -5.31 13.53
N ASN A 114 6.95 -6.09 14.61
CA ASN A 114 8.17 -6.48 15.31
C ASN A 114 9.04 -7.44 14.48
N ASP A 115 8.42 -8.41 13.80
CA ASP A 115 9.15 -9.31 12.89
C ASP A 115 9.87 -8.52 11.79
N LEU A 116 9.23 -7.50 11.18
CA LEU A 116 9.82 -6.70 10.09
C LEU A 116 11.15 -6.04 10.43
N ILE A 117 11.37 -5.71 11.70
CA ILE A 117 12.58 -5.01 12.19
C ILE A 117 13.58 -5.94 12.87
N SER A 118 13.37 -7.25 12.86
CA SER A 118 14.37 -8.19 13.33
C SER A 118 15.54 -8.28 12.33
N ASP A 119 16.76 -8.48 12.82
CA ASP A 119 17.99 -8.45 12.01
C ASP A 119 18.00 -9.48 10.85
N ASN A 120 17.27 -10.57 11.02
CA ASN A 120 17.18 -11.65 10.02
C ASN A 120 16.05 -11.45 8.99
N GLU A 121 15.25 -10.38 9.12
CA GLU A 121 14.14 -10.14 8.20
C GLU A 121 14.58 -9.42 6.94
N ILE A 122 13.84 -9.71 5.87
CA ILE A 122 14.13 -9.22 4.51
C ILE A 122 14.17 -7.68 4.44
N VAL A 123 13.39 -7.01 5.28
CA VAL A 123 13.31 -5.54 5.33
C VAL A 123 14.66 -4.94 5.77
N MET A 124 15.29 -5.53 6.79
CA MET A 124 16.59 -5.08 7.29
C MET A 124 17.72 -5.49 6.33
N GLN A 125 17.70 -6.74 5.88
CA GLN A 125 18.71 -7.25 4.93
C GLN A 125 18.75 -6.50 3.60
N LEU A 126 17.60 -6.06 3.10
CA LEU A 126 17.47 -5.36 1.82
C LEU A 126 17.46 -3.83 1.96
N ASN A 127 17.70 -3.31 3.15
CA ASN A 127 17.72 -1.87 3.39
C ASN A 127 16.41 -1.18 2.95
N VAL A 128 15.26 -1.75 3.34
CA VAL A 128 13.93 -1.25 3.00
C VAL A 128 13.43 -0.29 4.07
N LYS A 129 12.99 0.90 3.66
CA LYS A 129 12.30 1.85 4.53
C LYS A 129 10.83 1.45 4.68
N VAL A 130 10.33 1.37 5.90
CA VAL A 130 8.92 1.08 6.21
C VAL A 130 8.20 2.38 6.57
N ASN A 131 7.06 2.64 5.93
CA ASN A 131 6.10 3.66 6.34
C ASN A 131 4.76 2.98 6.63
N VAL A 132 4.10 3.40 7.71
CA VAL A 132 2.72 2.97 8.02
C VAL A 132 1.80 4.15 7.76
N LEU A 133 0.87 3.98 6.83
CA LEU A 133 -0.07 5.02 6.36
C LEU A 133 -1.48 4.67 6.83
N GLY A 134 -2.21 5.67 7.31
CA GLY A 134 -3.57 5.53 7.82
C GLY A 134 -3.78 6.29 9.12
N ASP A 135 -4.94 6.08 9.73
CA ASP A 135 -5.27 6.67 11.03
C ASP A 135 -4.72 5.82 12.18
N LEU A 136 -3.53 6.18 12.61
CA LEU A 136 -2.87 5.47 13.72
C LEU A 136 -3.56 5.74 15.07
N SER A 137 -4.41 6.77 15.18
CA SER A 137 -5.14 7.07 16.42
C SER A 137 -6.25 6.04 16.73
N LEU A 138 -6.75 5.37 15.69
CA LEU A 138 -7.74 4.28 15.83
C LEU A 138 -7.11 2.96 16.28
N LEU A 139 -5.79 2.88 16.28
CA LEU A 139 -5.09 1.66 16.65
C LEU A 139 -4.93 1.53 18.16
N ARG A 140 -4.97 0.30 18.63
CA ARG A 140 -4.58 -0.05 19.99
C ARG A 140 -3.13 0.42 20.25
N ASP A 141 -2.84 0.89 21.47
CA ASP A 141 -1.56 1.53 21.80
C ASP A 141 -0.32 0.68 21.49
N ASP A 142 -0.38 -0.63 21.70
CA ASP A 142 0.71 -1.55 21.40
C ASP A 142 0.95 -1.73 19.90
N VAL A 143 -0.11 -1.73 19.07
CA VAL A 143 -0.02 -1.76 17.61
C VAL A 143 0.61 -0.48 17.10
N ARG A 144 0.11 0.67 17.61
CA ARG A 144 0.64 2.00 17.27
C ARG A 144 2.13 2.11 17.62
N ALA A 145 2.51 1.70 18.83
CA ALA A 145 3.91 1.70 19.26
C ALA A 145 4.80 0.83 18.37
N SER A 146 4.35 -0.38 18.02
CA SER A 146 5.10 -1.29 17.14
C SER A 146 5.23 -0.73 15.72
N ALA A 147 4.19 -0.09 15.17
CA ALA A 147 4.22 0.57 13.87
C ALA A 147 5.22 1.74 13.85
N LEU A 148 5.16 2.63 14.84
CA LEU A 148 6.08 3.76 14.98
C LEU A 148 7.52 3.31 15.17
N LYS A 149 7.75 2.25 15.95
CA LYS A 149 9.07 1.65 16.11
C LYS A 149 9.62 1.11 14.78
N ALA A 150 8.79 0.43 13.98
CA ALA A 150 9.20 -0.07 12.67
C ALA A 150 9.59 1.07 11.72
N MET A 151 8.84 2.17 11.73
CA MET A 151 9.15 3.37 10.93
C MET A 151 10.48 4.01 11.40
N ASP A 152 10.69 4.14 12.70
CA ASP A 152 11.89 4.79 13.26
C ASP A 152 13.16 3.96 12.99
N VAL A 153 13.12 2.66 13.25
CA VAL A 153 14.27 1.75 13.02
C VAL A 153 14.70 1.75 11.56
N THR A 154 13.74 1.83 10.63
CA THR A 154 14.00 1.78 9.18
C THR A 154 14.11 3.15 8.50
N ARG A 155 14.09 4.27 9.25
CA ARG A 155 14.00 5.64 8.69
C ARG A 155 15.14 6.00 7.75
N HIS A 156 16.32 5.44 7.97
CA HIS A 156 17.53 5.68 7.17
C HIS A 156 17.70 4.70 6.01
N ASN A 157 16.86 3.69 5.89
CA ASN A 157 16.89 2.74 4.80
C ASN A 157 16.46 3.43 3.49
N SER A 158 17.09 3.05 2.37
CA SER A 158 16.97 3.80 1.11
C SER A 158 16.87 2.97 -0.16
N ALA A 159 17.01 1.65 -0.09
CA ALA A 159 16.99 0.81 -1.30
C ALA A 159 15.59 0.73 -1.93
N CYS A 160 14.56 0.62 -1.09
CA CYS A 160 13.14 0.59 -1.46
C CYS A 160 12.31 1.14 -0.31
N THR A 161 11.12 1.63 -0.60
CA THR A 161 10.13 2.02 0.42
C THR A 161 8.96 1.05 0.39
N LEU A 162 8.63 0.47 1.55
CA LEU A 162 7.41 -0.30 1.78
C LEU A 162 6.40 0.57 2.54
N ASN A 163 5.33 0.98 1.87
CA ASN A 163 4.20 1.64 2.51
C ASN A 163 3.16 0.59 2.90
N ILE A 164 2.80 0.52 4.17
CA ILE A 164 1.79 -0.37 4.71
C ILE A 164 0.57 0.49 5.06
N CYS A 165 -0.48 0.42 4.24
CA CYS A 165 -1.76 1.08 4.53
C CYS A 165 -2.49 0.25 5.59
N PHE A 166 -2.48 0.74 6.83
CA PHE A 166 -3.05 0.11 8.01
C PHE A 166 -3.97 1.09 8.73
N SER A 167 -5.21 0.68 9.02
CA SER A 167 -6.27 1.62 9.42
C SER A 167 -6.42 2.77 8.40
N TYR A 168 -6.53 2.42 7.13
CA TYR A 168 -6.48 3.34 6.01
C TYR A 168 -7.74 3.24 5.15
N THR A 169 -8.26 4.37 4.71
CA THR A 169 -9.10 4.53 3.52
C THR A 169 -8.68 5.80 2.77
N SER A 170 -8.89 5.83 1.46
CA SER A 170 -8.59 7.01 0.64
C SER A 170 -9.48 8.19 1.04
N SER A 171 -10.75 7.93 1.35
CA SER A 171 -11.69 8.96 1.82
C SER A 171 -11.22 9.62 3.11
N TRP A 172 -10.69 8.85 4.05
CA TRP A 172 -10.09 9.40 5.28
C TRP A 172 -8.83 10.22 4.97
N GLU A 173 -7.94 9.72 4.13
CA GLU A 173 -6.70 10.43 3.75
C GLU A 173 -7.00 11.77 3.07
N VAL A 174 -8.01 11.79 2.16
CA VAL A 174 -8.50 13.01 1.50
C VAL A 174 -9.06 14.00 2.55
N GLY A 175 -9.92 13.54 3.46
CA GLY A 175 -10.46 14.36 4.55
C GLY A 175 -9.35 14.96 5.41
N ARG A 176 -8.35 14.16 5.81
CA ARG A 176 -7.17 14.62 6.55
C ARG A 176 -6.39 15.70 5.79
N ALA A 177 -6.14 15.50 4.49
CA ALA A 177 -5.43 16.46 3.68
C ALA A 177 -6.18 17.80 3.57
N LEU A 178 -7.52 17.74 3.43
CA LEU A 178 -8.36 18.94 3.45
C LEU A 178 -8.29 19.69 4.80
N HIS A 179 -8.33 18.97 5.93
CA HIS A 179 -8.16 19.61 7.25
C HIS A 179 -6.78 20.27 7.42
N VAL A 180 -5.72 19.65 6.89
CA VAL A 180 -4.37 20.24 6.92
C VAL A 180 -4.32 21.55 6.11
N ILE A 181 -4.96 21.58 4.95
CA ILE A 181 -5.04 22.79 4.10
C ILE A 181 -5.88 23.86 4.77
N ASP A 182 -7.04 23.49 5.32
CA ASP A 182 -7.97 24.40 6.00
C ASP A 182 -7.29 25.10 7.19
N ALA A 183 -6.68 24.33 8.08
CA ALA A 183 -5.89 24.86 9.20
C ALA A 183 -4.75 25.80 8.75
N ALA A 184 -4.14 25.52 7.59
CA ALA A 184 -3.11 26.39 7.03
C ALA A 184 -3.66 27.70 6.46
N VAL A 185 -4.89 27.69 5.93
CA VAL A 185 -5.59 28.89 5.47
C VAL A 185 -6.03 29.74 6.66
N GLU A 186 -6.65 29.14 7.68
CA GLU A 186 -7.05 29.82 8.93
C GLU A 186 -5.84 30.44 9.64
N GLY A 187 -4.73 29.71 9.70
CA GLY A 187 -3.45 30.18 10.26
C GLY A 187 -2.68 31.18 9.39
N GLY A 188 -3.22 31.62 8.25
CA GLY A 188 -2.60 32.60 7.35
C GLY A 188 -1.37 32.08 6.58
N LYS A 189 -1.06 30.78 6.68
CA LYS A 189 0.06 30.14 5.96
C LYS A 189 -0.25 29.92 4.48
N LEU A 190 -1.51 29.80 4.11
CA LEU A 190 -2.02 29.68 2.75
C LEU A 190 -3.13 30.68 2.48
N ARG A 191 -3.41 30.95 1.20
CA ARG A 191 -4.62 31.64 0.75
C ARG A 191 -5.45 30.67 -0.09
N ALA A 192 -6.74 30.89 -0.26
CA ALA A 192 -7.59 30.08 -1.12
C ALA A 192 -7.05 29.96 -2.56
N ALA A 193 -6.43 31.04 -3.09
CA ALA A 193 -5.80 31.05 -4.41
C ALA A 193 -4.53 30.18 -4.52
N ASP A 194 -3.95 29.74 -3.41
CA ASP A 194 -2.77 28.85 -3.41
C ASP A 194 -3.19 27.36 -3.49
N ILE A 195 -4.48 27.07 -3.32
CA ILE A 195 -5.00 25.69 -3.32
C ILE A 195 -5.06 25.16 -4.75
N SER A 196 -4.35 24.07 -5.01
CA SER A 196 -4.30 23.39 -6.29
C SER A 196 -4.27 21.87 -6.08
N ALA A 197 -4.50 21.09 -7.13
CA ALA A 197 -4.37 19.63 -7.09
C ALA A 197 -2.95 19.20 -6.68
N ASP A 198 -1.94 19.95 -7.08
CA ASP A 198 -0.54 19.67 -6.71
C ASP A 198 -0.30 19.92 -5.22
N LEU A 199 -0.77 21.05 -4.68
CA LEU A 199 -0.71 21.32 -3.25
C LEU A 199 -1.46 20.26 -2.44
N PHE A 200 -2.65 19.87 -2.90
CA PHE A 200 -3.43 18.82 -2.26
C PHE A 200 -2.66 17.48 -2.23
N SER A 201 -2.02 17.10 -3.34
CA SER A 201 -1.20 15.89 -3.45
C SER A 201 -0.04 15.89 -2.45
N GLU A 202 0.57 17.06 -2.20
CA GLU A 202 1.64 17.21 -1.20
C GLU A 202 1.15 17.09 0.26
N CYS A 203 -0.16 17.24 0.51
CA CYS A 203 -0.76 17.05 1.82
C CYS A 203 -1.15 15.60 2.12
N LEU A 204 -1.09 14.71 1.13
CA LEU A 204 -1.35 13.29 1.31
C LEU A 204 -0.21 12.57 2.05
N GLN A 205 -0.51 11.47 2.72
CA GLN A 205 0.51 10.67 3.41
C GLN A 205 1.51 10.01 2.46
N THR A 206 1.11 9.84 1.19
CA THR A 206 1.93 9.28 0.11
C THR A 206 2.77 10.32 -0.64
N SER A 207 2.73 11.60 -0.27
CA SER A 207 3.36 12.72 -1.00
C SER A 207 4.84 12.53 -1.32
N ARG A 208 5.58 11.84 -0.44
CA ARG A 208 7.02 11.57 -0.64
C ARG A 208 7.31 10.39 -1.58
N ALA A 209 6.28 9.69 -2.05
CA ALA A 209 6.40 8.58 -2.99
C ALA A 209 6.10 9.07 -4.42
N PRO A 210 6.70 8.46 -5.46
CA PRO A 210 6.26 8.70 -6.82
C PRO A 210 4.80 8.27 -6.99
N PRO A 211 4.08 8.78 -8.02
CA PRO A 211 2.74 8.33 -8.33
C PRO A 211 2.65 6.81 -8.45
N VAL A 212 1.48 6.23 -8.20
CA VAL A 212 1.24 4.81 -8.43
C VAL A 212 1.21 4.56 -9.94
N TYR A 213 2.09 3.69 -10.43
CA TYR A 213 2.15 3.32 -11.85
C TYR A 213 1.35 2.08 -12.19
N LEU A 214 1.31 1.14 -11.25
CA LEU A 214 0.62 -0.13 -11.39
C LEU A 214 -0.05 -0.50 -10.07
N LEU A 215 -1.35 -0.74 -10.10
CA LEU A 215 -2.10 -1.25 -8.96
C LEU A 215 -2.61 -2.65 -9.29
N ILE A 216 -2.25 -3.63 -8.46
CA ILE A 216 -2.61 -5.03 -8.63
C ILE A 216 -3.56 -5.44 -7.50
N ARG A 217 -4.72 -6.01 -7.86
CA ARG A 217 -5.63 -6.63 -6.90
C ARG A 217 -5.76 -8.12 -7.18
N SER A 218 -5.53 -8.93 -6.16
CA SER A 218 -5.76 -10.38 -6.19
C SER A 218 -7.24 -10.73 -5.94
N SER A 219 -7.59 -12.01 -6.10
CA SER A 219 -8.90 -12.63 -5.82
C SER A 219 -10.01 -12.41 -6.85
N GLY A 220 -9.73 -11.80 -8.01
CA GLY A 220 -10.71 -11.60 -9.08
C GLY A 220 -11.71 -10.46 -8.86
N GLU A 221 -11.65 -9.78 -7.71
CA GLU A 221 -12.53 -8.63 -7.41
C GLU A 221 -12.08 -7.39 -8.21
N GLN A 222 -13.03 -6.72 -8.87
CA GLN A 222 -12.74 -5.60 -9.78
C GLN A 222 -13.19 -4.25 -9.19
N ARG A 223 -12.73 -3.94 -7.99
CA ARG A 223 -12.98 -2.66 -7.29
C ARG A 223 -11.75 -2.24 -6.49
N LEU A 224 -11.63 -0.97 -6.15
CA LEU A 224 -10.49 -0.44 -5.39
C LEU A 224 -10.71 -0.45 -3.88
N SER A 225 -11.93 -0.60 -3.39
CA SER A 225 -12.27 -0.64 -1.96
C SER A 225 -11.69 0.52 -1.16
N ASP A 226 -11.85 1.72 -1.70
CA ASP A 226 -11.38 2.97 -1.11
C ASP A 226 -9.86 2.98 -0.83
N PHE A 227 -9.08 2.36 -1.74
CA PHE A 227 -7.63 2.29 -1.65
C PHE A 227 -6.96 3.15 -2.70
N LEU A 228 -6.17 4.14 -2.29
CA LEU A 228 -5.33 5.02 -3.11
C LEU A 228 -6.08 5.64 -4.31
N LEU A 229 -7.34 6.08 -4.12
CA LEU A 229 -8.19 6.57 -5.22
C LEU A 229 -7.57 7.79 -5.93
N TRP A 230 -7.00 8.73 -5.18
CA TRP A 230 -6.33 9.90 -5.73
C TRP A 230 -5.04 9.53 -6.45
N GLN A 231 -4.22 8.68 -5.82
CA GLN A 231 -2.88 8.33 -6.31
C GLN A 231 -2.93 7.38 -7.51
N ALA A 232 -4.04 6.66 -7.70
CA ALA A 232 -4.22 5.67 -8.76
C ALA A 232 -4.95 6.20 -9.99
N ASP A 233 -5.23 7.51 -10.09
CA ASP A 233 -5.98 8.13 -11.20
C ASP A 233 -5.38 7.82 -12.58
N THR A 234 -4.05 7.76 -12.67
CA THR A 234 -3.30 7.44 -13.89
C THR A 234 -2.63 6.08 -13.85
N ALA A 235 -2.85 5.29 -12.79
CA ALA A 235 -2.27 3.98 -12.64
C ALA A 235 -2.89 2.96 -13.59
N MET A 236 -2.10 2.05 -14.11
CA MET A 236 -2.65 0.86 -14.73
C MET A 236 -3.23 -0.07 -13.67
N LEU A 237 -4.50 -0.41 -13.79
CA LEU A 237 -5.18 -1.36 -12.90
C LEU A 237 -5.05 -2.79 -13.46
N CYS A 238 -4.67 -3.73 -12.59
CA CYS A 238 -4.51 -5.13 -12.93
C CYS A 238 -5.25 -6.02 -11.92
N PHE A 239 -6.36 -6.61 -12.34
CA PHE A 239 -7.15 -7.54 -11.53
C PHE A 239 -6.78 -8.97 -11.89
N VAL A 240 -6.33 -9.77 -10.92
CA VAL A 240 -5.89 -11.16 -11.13
C VAL A 240 -6.80 -12.14 -10.39
N PRO A 241 -7.25 -13.22 -11.05
CA PRO A 241 -8.25 -14.13 -10.50
C PRO A 241 -7.66 -15.19 -9.55
N VAL A 242 -6.56 -14.87 -8.84
CA VAL A 242 -5.93 -15.76 -7.87
C VAL A 242 -5.97 -15.13 -6.48
N MET A 243 -6.12 -15.94 -5.45
CA MET A 243 -6.09 -15.47 -4.06
C MET A 243 -4.67 -15.03 -3.70
N TRP A 244 -4.55 -14.10 -2.76
CA TRP A 244 -3.25 -13.51 -2.43
C TRP A 244 -2.17 -14.54 -2.06
N PRO A 245 -2.41 -15.56 -1.23
CA PRO A 245 -1.40 -16.57 -0.92
C PRO A 245 -0.87 -17.31 -2.15
N ASP A 246 -1.69 -17.49 -3.19
CA ASP A 246 -1.32 -18.16 -4.45
C ASP A 246 -0.75 -17.21 -5.50
N PHE A 247 -0.59 -15.92 -5.18
CA PHE A 247 -0.01 -14.96 -6.11
C PHE A 247 1.45 -15.33 -6.39
N SER A 248 1.74 -15.68 -7.64
CA SER A 248 3.03 -16.20 -8.05
C SER A 248 3.90 -15.16 -8.77
N LEU A 249 5.20 -15.42 -8.84
CA LEU A 249 6.12 -14.59 -9.62
C LEU A 249 5.68 -14.48 -11.09
N PHE A 250 5.18 -15.57 -11.71
CA PHE A 250 4.68 -15.51 -13.09
C PHE A 250 3.51 -14.55 -13.26
N ARG A 251 2.60 -14.48 -12.27
CA ARG A 251 1.52 -13.50 -12.28
C ARG A 251 2.05 -12.08 -12.19
N MET A 252 3.03 -11.86 -11.32
CA MET A 252 3.71 -10.57 -11.21
C MET A 252 4.38 -10.17 -12.53
N LEU A 253 5.15 -11.06 -13.14
CA LEU A 253 5.82 -10.83 -14.42
C LEU A 253 4.80 -10.51 -15.52
N GLY A 254 3.66 -11.23 -15.56
CA GLY A 254 2.58 -10.96 -16.51
C GLY A 254 1.97 -9.56 -16.34
N CYS A 255 1.78 -9.11 -15.09
CA CYS A 255 1.32 -7.74 -14.81
C CYS A 255 2.33 -6.69 -15.29
N ILE A 256 3.63 -6.92 -15.05
CA ILE A 256 4.70 -6.01 -15.50
C ILE A 256 4.79 -5.96 -17.02
N LEU A 257 4.76 -7.10 -17.71
CA LEU A 257 4.78 -7.15 -19.18
C LEU A 257 3.57 -6.41 -19.78
N ARG A 258 2.38 -6.61 -19.18
CA ARG A 258 1.19 -5.87 -19.61
C ARG A 258 1.34 -4.36 -19.38
N TYR A 259 1.92 -3.94 -18.26
CA TYR A 259 2.24 -2.54 -18.01
C TYR A 259 3.20 -2.00 -19.09
N GLN A 260 4.31 -2.69 -19.35
CA GLN A 260 5.28 -2.30 -20.37
C GLN A 260 4.65 -2.14 -21.75
N ALA A 261 3.84 -3.11 -22.18
CA ALA A 261 3.14 -3.06 -23.45
C ALA A 261 2.19 -1.84 -23.55
N ASN A 262 1.47 -1.51 -22.47
CA ASN A 262 0.56 -0.36 -22.47
C ASN A 262 1.32 0.98 -22.44
N VAL A 263 2.47 1.06 -21.78
CA VAL A 263 3.33 2.26 -21.83
C VAL A 263 3.92 2.44 -23.23
N LEU A 264 4.49 1.39 -23.82
CA LEU A 264 5.09 1.45 -25.15
C LEU A 264 4.07 1.76 -26.27
N THR A 265 2.82 1.35 -26.11
CA THR A 265 1.74 1.67 -27.04
C THR A 265 1.03 3.02 -26.75
N GLY A 266 1.49 3.77 -25.74
CA GLY A 266 0.93 5.06 -25.34
C GLY A 266 -0.46 4.99 -24.69
N ARG A 267 -0.96 3.78 -24.38
CA ARG A 267 -2.24 3.58 -23.67
C ARG A 267 -2.19 3.97 -22.20
N VAL A 268 -1.03 3.85 -21.59
CA VAL A 268 -0.74 4.33 -20.23
C VAL A 268 0.38 5.35 -20.35
N ARG A 269 0.13 6.53 -19.81
CA ARG A 269 1.13 7.61 -19.74
C ARG A 269 1.46 7.84 -18.26
N PRO A 270 2.51 7.20 -17.74
CA PRO A 270 2.93 7.41 -16.36
C PRO A 270 3.26 8.89 -16.16
N ARG A 271 2.72 9.51 -15.12
CA ARG A 271 3.14 10.87 -14.76
C ARG A 271 4.58 10.83 -14.27
N PRO A 272 5.50 11.65 -14.82
CA PRO A 272 6.85 11.77 -14.26
C PRO A 272 6.76 12.29 -12.82
N HIS A 273 7.64 11.81 -11.95
CA HIS A 273 7.72 12.32 -10.58
C HIS A 273 8.01 13.83 -10.51
N SER A 274 8.70 14.37 -11.55
CA SER A 274 8.97 15.80 -11.72
C SER A 274 7.74 16.66 -11.96
N ASP A 275 6.63 16.09 -12.45
CA ASP A 275 5.40 16.84 -12.76
C ASP A 275 4.57 17.16 -11.51
N PHE A 276 4.88 16.53 -10.38
CA PHE A 276 4.35 16.87 -9.05
C PHE A 276 5.18 17.96 -8.34
N GLN A 277 6.13 18.57 -9.03
CA GLN A 277 6.82 19.72 -8.45
C GLN A 277 5.89 20.91 -8.50
N LEU A 278 5.76 21.58 -7.36
CA LEU A 278 5.11 22.89 -7.20
C LEU A 278 5.79 23.99 -8.03
N SER A 279 6.20 23.70 -9.28
CA SER A 279 6.98 24.62 -10.11
C SER A 279 6.25 25.94 -10.34
N SER A 280 4.93 25.87 -10.54
CA SER A 280 4.04 27.03 -10.71
C SER A 280 3.42 27.53 -9.40
N ALA A 281 3.66 26.87 -8.25
CA ALA A 281 3.06 27.25 -6.99
C ALA A 281 3.67 28.53 -6.41
N SER A 282 2.88 29.26 -5.64
CA SER A 282 3.32 30.46 -4.93
C SER A 282 4.47 30.16 -3.96
N LYS A 283 5.29 31.19 -3.65
CA LYS A 283 6.35 31.08 -2.64
C LYS A 283 5.80 30.59 -1.29
N ARG A 284 4.57 30.99 -0.95
CA ARG A 284 3.87 30.61 0.26
C ARG A 284 3.52 29.12 0.27
N ALA A 285 2.91 28.59 -0.80
CA ALA A 285 2.61 27.17 -0.93
C ALA A 285 3.89 26.31 -0.83
N LYS A 286 4.99 26.74 -1.46
CA LYS A 286 6.28 26.06 -1.35
C LYS A 286 6.84 26.06 0.08
N ALA A 287 6.71 27.18 0.81
CA ALA A 287 7.13 27.26 2.21
C ALA A 287 6.29 26.36 3.12
N PHE A 288 4.97 26.33 2.89
CA PHE A 288 4.06 25.48 3.63
C PHE A 288 4.39 23.98 3.42
N VAL A 289 4.56 23.54 2.18
CA VAL A 289 4.92 22.13 1.88
C VAL A 289 6.26 21.75 2.51
N ARG A 290 7.26 22.63 2.50
CA ARG A 290 8.51 22.37 3.22
C ARG A 290 8.25 22.13 4.71
N SER A 291 7.46 22.99 5.34
CA SER A 291 7.13 22.84 6.77
C SER A 291 6.37 21.55 7.10
N LEU A 292 5.59 20.99 6.15
CA LEU A 292 4.93 19.69 6.30
C LEU A 292 5.92 18.52 6.23
N HIS A 293 6.98 18.68 5.44
CA HIS A 293 7.98 17.62 5.24
C HIS A 293 9.07 17.61 6.32
N ASP A 294 9.25 18.70 7.03
CA ASP A 294 10.23 18.85 8.12
C ASP A 294 9.65 18.46 9.50
N ALA A 295 8.31 18.34 9.61
CA ALA A 295 7.58 17.92 10.80
C ALA A 295 7.40 16.40 10.84
#